data_6a56276fa26e21179074f1fb91fc0dd5
#
_entry.id   6a56276fa26e21179074f1fb91fc0dd5
#
_cell.length_a   1.000
_cell.length_b   1.000
_cell.length_c   1.000
_cell.angle_alpha   90.00
_cell.angle_beta   90.00
_cell.angle_gamma   90.00
#
_symmetry.space_group_name_H-M   'P 1'
#
loop_
_entity.id
_entity.type
_entity.pdbx_description
1 polymer ?
#
loop_
_entity_poly.entity_id
_entity_poly.type
_entity_poly.pdbx_seq_one_letter_code
_entity_poly.pdbx_strand_id
1 'polypeptide(L)'
;MKKISNKNSVFNNGLRFIYILIFCFFSYSSFANTVLDITRGTDEPLPIAIVDFENEKKISEVISNNLKNSGLFSPIDSAAFIESDKALGLRPRFADWRLIDARFLVRGKTEIDDEGRMRAEFRLWDVMTEKQLAGQAYFTVPDNWRRIGHLISDEIFKALTGENGYFDTRIVHISESGSPKNKKKKLAIMDQDGANHKLLTDGKYLVLTPRFSPNMQAITYLSYIKKDQPRVYIYNLDTGKQEILGDFPGMTFAPRFSPDGKKVIFSQSIKGANIEIYSMDIQTRKVKRITNNPDIDVSPSYSPDGSKITFTSDRGGKHQIYVMNADGSNPKRISFGKGRYSTPVWSPRGDYIAFTKSMKGEYYIGVMRPDGSDERLLDKGFMVEGPTWAPNGRFLAYEVSHRIKKTDKEGNAQIRMVDFSGRNKRIIKTPEGASDPAWSPLIP
;
A
#
# COMPACT_ATOMS: atom_id res chain seq x y z
N MET A 1 16.38 -94.78 -10.99
CA MET A 1 17.60 -95.29 -11.68
C MET A 1 18.63 -94.17 -11.69
N LYS A 2 19.74 -94.47 -11.00
CA LYS A 2 21.13 -94.23 -11.35
C LYS A 2 21.48 -92.75 -11.65
N LYS A 3 22.22 -92.11 -10.88
CA LYS A 3 23.66 -92.33 -10.44
C LYS A 3 24.51 -91.18 -10.94
N ILE A 4 25.14 -90.53 -9.99
CA ILE A 4 26.62 -90.40 -9.85
C ILE A 4 27.15 -89.18 -10.61
N SER A 5 27.88 -88.28 -10.09
CA SER A 5 29.00 -88.22 -9.15
C SER A 5 30.03 -87.25 -9.68
N ASN A 6 30.56 -86.50 -8.77
CA ASN A 6 32.00 -86.13 -8.60
C ASN A 6 32.52 -84.84 -9.27
N LYS A 7 32.91 -83.95 -8.37
CA LYS A 7 34.25 -83.58 -7.92
C LYS A 7 35.17 -82.84 -8.93
N ASN A 8 35.52 -81.64 -8.59
CA ASN A 8 36.79 -81.15 -8.12
C ASN A 8 36.85 -79.65 -8.37
N SER A 9 36.95 -78.88 -7.34
CA SER A 9 38.08 -78.17 -6.77
C SER A 9 39.15 -77.74 -7.82
N VAL A 10 39.28 -76.40 -7.92
CA VAL A 10 40.59 -75.75 -7.88
C VAL A 10 40.42 -74.29 -7.61
N PHE A 11 41.08 -73.80 -6.62
CA PHE A 11 41.47 -72.44 -6.29
C PHE A 11 41.61 -71.52 -7.49
N ASN A 12 41.09 -70.25 -7.37
CA ASN A 12 42.00 -69.12 -7.51
C ASN A 12 41.43 -67.83 -6.97
N ASN A 13 42.13 -67.26 -6.09
CA ASN A 13 42.40 -65.89 -5.68
C ASN A 13 41.60 -64.77 -6.32
N GLY A 14 40.86 -64.08 -5.49
CA GLY A 14 41.21 -62.70 -5.09
C GLY A 14 41.13 -61.59 -6.15
N LEU A 15 40.10 -60.85 -6.10
CA LEU A 15 40.19 -59.36 -6.16
C LEU A 15 38.96 -58.76 -5.53
N ARG A 16 39.11 -58.37 -4.27
CA ARG A 16 38.09 -57.48 -3.61
C ARG A 16 38.29 -56.13 -4.22
N PHE A 17 37.37 -55.74 -5.12
CA PHE A 17 37.16 -54.33 -5.50
C PHE A 17 36.41 -53.64 -4.38
N ILE A 18 37.13 -52.87 -3.56
CA ILE A 18 36.58 -51.93 -2.63
C ILE A 18 36.17 -50.72 -3.47
N TYR A 19 34.88 -50.56 -3.75
CA TYR A 19 34.34 -49.32 -4.24
C TYR A 19 34.30 -48.32 -3.08
N ILE A 20 35.31 -47.44 -3.01
CA ILE A 20 35.29 -46.25 -2.18
C ILE A 20 34.28 -45.29 -2.84
N LEU A 21 33.07 -45.23 -2.32
CA LEU A 21 32.08 -44.20 -2.63
C LEU A 21 32.61 -42.91 -2.00
N ILE A 22 33.32 -42.08 -2.77
CA ILE A 22 33.63 -40.69 -2.40
C ILE A 22 32.33 -39.93 -2.48
N PHE A 23 31.62 -39.80 -1.34
CA PHE A 23 30.56 -38.84 -1.15
C PHE A 23 31.23 -37.46 -1.12
N CYS A 24 31.31 -36.79 -2.28
CA CYS A 24 31.56 -35.35 -2.31
C CYS A 24 30.35 -34.66 -1.66
N PHE A 25 30.48 -34.33 -0.36
CA PHE A 25 29.61 -33.33 0.28
C PHE A 25 29.90 -32.02 -0.40
N PHE A 26 29.14 -31.71 -1.46
CA PHE A 26 28.95 -30.35 -1.88
C PHE A 26 28.12 -29.70 -0.77
N SER A 27 28.81 -29.05 0.18
CA SER A 27 28.21 -28.10 1.07
C SER A 27 27.69 -26.97 0.19
N TYR A 28 26.43 -27.06 -0.20
CA TYR A 28 25.71 -25.89 -0.68
C TYR A 28 25.69 -24.94 0.51
N SER A 29 26.57 -23.93 0.47
CA SER A 29 26.44 -22.77 1.32
C SER A 29 25.09 -22.16 0.98
N SER A 30 24.05 -22.51 1.73
CA SER A 30 22.79 -21.81 1.75
C SER A 30 23.15 -20.40 2.16
N PHE A 31 23.20 -19.50 1.20
CA PHE A 31 23.26 -18.07 1.48
C PHE A 31 21.92 -17.74 2.14
N ALA A 32 21.90 -17.74 3.46
CA ALA A 32 20.80 -17.16 4.22
C ALA A 32 20.80 -15.68 3.85
N ASN A 33 19.96 -15.31 2.88
CA ASN A 33 19.58 -13.91 2.71
C ASN A 33 18.98 -13.49 4.05
N THR A 34 19.53 -12.45 4.64
CA THR A 34 19.03 -11.87 5.88
C THR A 34 17.73 -11.13 5.56
N VAL A 35 16.68 -11.89 5.25
CA VAL A 35 15.33 -11.34 5.06
C VAL A 35 14.72 -11.21 6.44
N LEU A 36 14.34 -9.98 6.79
CA LEU A 36 13.69 -9.69 8.06
C LEU A 36 12.28 -10.27 8.08
N ASP A 37 11.96 -11.06 9.10
CA ASP A 37 10.57 -11.46 9.34
C ASP A 37 9.78 -10.27 9.89
N ILE A 38 9.05 -9.61 9.03
CA ILE A 38 8.22 -8.44 9.36
C ILE A 38 6.75 -8.79 9.59
N THR A 39 6.40 -10.08 9.64
CA THR A 39 5.01 -10.52 9.74
C THR A 39 4.32 -10.11 11.04
N ARG A 40 5.08 -9.91 12.12
CA ARG A 40 4.57 -9.49 13.45
C ARG A 40 4.83 -8.04 13.80
N GLY A 41 5.50 -7.26 12.92
CA GLY A 41 6.09 -5.97 13.25
C GLY A 41 7.32 -6.16 14.16
N THR A 42 8.28 -5.25 14.11
CA THR A 42 9.43 -5.26 15.03
C THR A 42 9.12 -4.40 16.23
N ASP A 43 9.43 -4.89 17.43
CA ASP A 43 9.35 -4.08 18.65
C ASP A 43 10.53 -3.09 18.70
N GLU A 44 11.65 -3.42 18.03
CA GLU A 44 12.84 -2.57 17.91
C GLU A 44 13.20 -2.35 16.44
N PRO A 45 13.05 -1.12 15.90
CA PRO A 45 13.48 -0.79 14.55
C PRO A 45 14.99 -0.96 14.39
N LEU A 46 15.41 -1.52 13.25
CA LEU A 46 16.82 -1.79 12.98
C LEU A 46 17.62 -0.53 12.65
N PRO A 47 18.78 -0.33 13.27
CA PRO A 47 19.62 0.83 13.03
C PRO A 47 20.18 0.78 11.58
N ILE A 48 20.03 1.89 10.86
CA ILE A 48 20.52 2.07 9.50
C ILE A 48 21.24 3.42 9.36
N ALA A 49 22.46 3.40 8.87
CA ALA A 49 23.20 4.60 8.54
C ALA A 49 22.92 4.99 7.08
N ILE A 50 22.49 6.22 6.84
CA ILE A 50 22.22 6.75 5.51
C ILE A 50 23.13 7.96 5.34
N VAL A 51 24.18 7.76 4.55
CA VAL A 51 25.17 8.82 4.27
C VAL A 51 24.56 9.81 3.29
N ASP A 52 24.84 11.09 3.51
CA ASP A 52 24.44 12.14 2.58
C ASP A 52 24.94 11.80 1.18
N PHE A 53 24.05 11.86 0.20
CA PHE A 53 24.41 11.59 -1.19
C PHE A 53 25.34 12.71 -1.69
N GLU A 54 26.41 12.33 -2.34
CA GLU A 54 27.30 13.28 -2.99
C GLU A 54 26.49 14.09 -4.01
N ASN A 55 26.61 15.43 -3.94
CA ASN A 55 25.96 16.45 -4.76
C ASN A 55 24.44 16.67 -4.56
N GLU A 56 23.70 15.79 -3.84
CA GLU A 56 22.26 15.99 -3.58
C GLU A 56 21.81 15.36 -2.24
N LYS A 57 22.08 16.07 -1.18
CA LYS A 57 21.74 15.67 0.20
C LYS A 57 20.23 15.39 0.41
N LYS A 58 19.35 16.07 -0.29
CA LYS A 58 17.89 15.91 -0.13
C LYS A 58 17.41 14.50 -0.43
N ILE A 59 18.12 13.74 -1.27
CA ILE A 59 17.78 12.33 -1.55
C ILE A 59 17.95 11.50 -0.29
N SER A 60 19.05 11.64 0.45
CA SER A 60 19.28 10.91 1.70
C SER A 60 18.26 11.26 2.78
N GLU A 61 17.80 12.51 2.82
CA GLU A 61 16.74 12.95 3.73
C GLU A 61 15.41 12.26 3.42
N VAL A 62 15.03 12.13 2.14
CA VAL A 62 13.82 11.40 1.72
C VAL A 62 13.93 9.93 2.08
N ILE A 63 15.07 9.28 1.80
CA ILE A 63 15.29 7.87 2.14
C ILE A 63 15.18 7.66 3.65
N SER A 64 15.84 8.52 4.44
CA SER A 64 15.81 8.47 5.91
C SER A 64 14.38 8.59 6.44
N ASN A 65 13.61 9.56 5.96
CA ASN A 65 12.22 9.75 6.35
C ASN A 65 11.33 8.57 5.96
N ASN A 66 11.48 8.04 4.76
CA ASN A 66 10.71 6.88 4.29
C ASN A 66 10.97 5.65 5.16
N LEU A 67 12.23 5.29 5.37
CA LEU A 67 12.61 4.11 6.13
C LEU A 67 12.19 4.25 7.60
N LYS A 68 12.38 5.43 8.22
CA LYS A 68 11.88 5.73 9.56
C LYS A 68 10.35 5.57 9.63
N ASN A 69 9.64 6.12 8.66
CA ASN A 69 8.18 6.08 8.59
C ASN A 69 7.62 4.68 8.35
N SER A 70 8.42 3.73 7.88
CA SER A 70 8.02 2.31 7.80
C SER A 70 7.93 1.65 9.18
N GLY A 71 8.55 2.23 10.21
CA GLY A 71 8.62 1.66 11.55
C GLY A 71 9.54 0.44 11.68
N LEU A 72 10.21 0.03 10.59
CA LEU A 72 11.12 -1.12 10.58
C LEU A 72 12.58 -0.71 10.78
N PHE A 73 12.90 0.56 10.51
CA PHE A 73 14.25 1.08 10.55
C PHE A 73 14.35 2.32 11.43
N SER A 74 15.51 2.46 12.09
CA SER A 74 15.90 3.63 12.88
C SER A 74 17.12 4.28 12.22
N PRO A 75 16.96 5.34 11.39
CA PRO A 75 18.09 6.06 10.85
C PRO A 75 18.97 6.65 11.96
N ILE A 76 20.27 6.39 11.87
CA ILE A 76 21.28 6.91 12.81
C ILE A 76 21.58 8.36 12.45
N ASP A 77 21.73 9.23 13.46
CA ASP A 77 22.09 10.62 13.26
C ASP A 77 23.47 10.73 12.57
N SER A 78 23.55 11.50 11.52
CA SER A 78 24.79 11.71 10.74
C SER A 78 25.94 12.31 11.57
N ALA A 79 25.63 12.99 12.68
CA ALA A 79 26.63 13.49 13.63
C ALA A 79 27.42 12.36 14.33
N ALA A 80 26.90 11.15 14.38
CA ALA A 80 27.58 9.99 14.94
C ALA A 80 28.55 9.30 13.95
N PHE A 81 28.59 9.70 12.69
CA PHE A 81 29.37 9.02 11.65
C PHE A 81 30.88 9.30 11.82
N ILE A 82 31.66 8.25 12.01
CA ILE A 82 33.11 8.30 12.27
C ILE A 82 33.91 8.36 10.97
N GLU A 83 33.50 7.59 9.95
CA GLU A 83 34.20 7.51 8.66
C GLU A 83 34.11 8.85 7.92
N SER A 84 35.28 9.46 7.65
CA SER A 84 35.39 10.74 6.92
C SER A 84 35.27 10.61 5.41
N ASP A 85 35.83 9.50 4.84
CA ASP A 85 35.75 9.24 3.42
C ASP A 85 34.50 8.41 3.10
N LYS A 86 33.52 9.07 2.53
CA LYS A 86 32.18 8.54 2.28
C LYS A 86 31.92 8.26 0.80
N ALA A 87 32.96 8.37 -0.05
CA ALA A 87 32.85 8.19 -1.48
C ALA A 87 32.24 6.82 -1.84
N LEU A 88 31.29 6.81 -2.76
CA LEU A 88 30.55 5.60 -3.16
C LEU A 88 31.47 4.53 -3.74
N GLY A 89 32.56 4.94 -4.43
CA GLY A 89 33.50 4.03 -5.08
C GLY A 89 34.38 3.23 -4.12
N LEU A 90 34.49 3.66 -2.88
CA LEU A 90 35.36 3.04 -1.89
C LEU A 90 34.60 2.01 -1.05
N ARG A 91 35.32 0.95 -0.66
CA ARG A 91 34.79 -0.01 0.31
C ARG A 91 34.62 0.69 1.67
N PRO A 92 33.46 0.54 2.34
CA PRO A 92 33.27 1.13 3.65
C PRO A 92 34.23 0.57 4.70
N ARG A 93 34.64 1.40 5.65
CA ARG A 93 35.36 0.94 6.84
C ARG A 93 34.37 0.40 7.85
N PHE A 94 33.91 -0.85 7.67
CA PHE A 94 32.82 -1.45 8.46
C PHE A 94 33.05 -1.43 9.96
N ALA A 95 34.30 -1.41 10.42
CA ALA A 95 34.61 -1.28 11.85
C ALA A 95 34.06 0.02 12.46
N ASP A 96 34.16 1.14 11.75
CA ASP A 96 33.65 2.44 12.20
C ASP A 96 32.11 2.44 12.32
N TRP A 97 31.45 1.76 11.39
CA TRP A 97 29.98 1.65 11.39
C TRP A 97 29.46 0.72 12.47
N ARG A 98 30.22 -0.33 12.84
CA ARG A 98 29.90 -1.20 13.99
C ARG A 98 30.00 -0.45 15.32
N LEU A 99 30.93 0.49 15.47
CA LEU A 99 31.09 1.28 16.70
C LEU A 99 29.86 2.16 17.01
N ILE A 100 29.08 2.50 16.01
CA ILE A 100 27.84 3.26 16.16
C ILE A 100 26.58 2.38 16.01
N ASP A 101 26.73 1.06 16.18
CA ASP A 101 25.66 0.06 16.10
C ASP A 101 24.86 0.06 14.77
N ALA A 102 25.46 0.53 13.67
CA ALA A 102 24.81 0.46 12.37
C ALA A 102 24.70 -1.00 11.91
N ARG A 103 23.47 -1.47 11.68
CA ARG A 103 23.22 -2.78 11.09
C ARG A 103 23.33 -2.74 9.57
N PHE A 104 22.83 -1.67 8.97
CA PHE A 104 22.87 -1.44 7.52
C PHE A 104 23.50 -0.08 7.22
N LEU A 105 24.12 0.02 6.04
CA LEU A 105 24.74 1.24 5.55
C LEU A 105 24.27 1.52 4.12
N VAL A 106 23.80 2.74 3.87
CA VAL A 106 23.45 3.26 2.55
C VAL A 106 24.42 4.37 2.18
N ARG A 107 25.04 4.25 1.01
CA ARG A 107 25.84 5.30 0.37
C ARG A 107 25.29 5.60 -1.01
N GLY A 108 25.41 6.82 -1.46
CA GLY A 108 24.96 7.21 -2.78
C GLY A 108 25.66 8.45 -3.32
N LYS A 109 25.54 8.64 -4.63
CA LYS A 109 26.01 9.84 -5.33
C LYS A 109 25.05 10.20 -6.44
N THR A 110 25.09 11.47 -6.83
CA THR A 110 24.40 11.99 -8.00
C THR A 110 25.37 12.68 -8.94
N GLU A 111 25.11 12.56 -10.22
CA GLU A 111 25.85 13.22 -11.29
C GLU A 111 24.85 13.71 -12.34
N ILE A 112 25.15 14.84 -12.98
CA ILE A 112 24.40 15.30 -14.15
C ILE A 112 25.19 14.85 -15.38
N ASP A 113 24.56 14.09 -16.27
CA ASP A 113 25.19 13.66 -17.50
C ASP A 113 25.21 14.77 -18.58
N ASP A 114 25.88 14.50 -19.69
CA ASP A 114 26.03 15.47 -20.80
C ASP A 114 24.68 15.81 -21.47
N GLU A 115 23.65 15.00 -21.23
CA GLU A 115 22.29 15.22 -21.71
C GLU A 115 21.42 15.99 -20.70
N GLY A 116 22.01 16.43 -19.58
CA GLY A 116 21.32 17.16 -18.52
C GLY A 116 20.42 16.29 -17.64
N ARG A 117 20.55 14.96 -17.70
CA ARG A 117 19.80 14.03 -16.83
C ARG A 117 20.57 13.80 -15.53
N MET A 118 19.86 13.68 -14.44
CA MET A 118 20.42 13.24 -13.17
C MET A 118 20.57 11.72 -13.18
N ARG A 119 21.80 11.24 -12.96
CA ARG A 119 22.11 9.86 -12.62
C ARG A 119 22.33 9.78 -11.11
N ALA A 120 21.51 8.99 -10.41
CA ALA A 120 21.65 8.72 -8.98
C ALA A 120 21.99 7.25 -8.77
N GLU A 121 23.10 6.97 -8.12
CA GLU A 121 23.57 5.61 -7.80
C GLU A 121 23.58 5.44 -6.28
N PHE A 122 23.16 4.26 -5.81
CA PHE A 122 23.29 3.90 -4.40
C PHE A 122 23.83 2.49 -4.21
N ARG A 123 24.34 2.22 -3.00
CA ARG A 123 24.71 0.89 -2.52
C ARG A 123 24.22 0.70 -1.10
N LEU A 124 23.67 -0.47 -0.83
CA LEU A 124 23.23 -0.93 0.48
C LEU A 124 24.15 -2.06 0.95
N TRP A 125 24.66 -1.95 2.16
CA TRP A 125 25.54 -2.93 2.78
C TRP A 125 24.94 -3.47 4.08
N ASP A 126 25.17 -4.76 4.35
CA ASP A 126 25.08 -5.33 5.70
C ASP A 126 26.44 -5.12 6.38
N VAL A 127 26.44 -4.34 7.45
CA VAL A 127 27.67 -3.95 8.17
C VAL A 127 28.31 -5.12 8.88
N MET A 128 27.51 -6.08 9.36
CA MET A 128 28.02 -7.23 10.09
C MET A 128 28.66 -8.27 9.18
N THR A 129 28.04 -8.55 8.05
CA THR A 129 28.55 -9.52 7.07
C THR A 129 29.47 -8.90 6.01
N GLU A 130 29.57 -7.56 5.98
CA GLU A 130 30.34 -6.76 5.02
C GLU A 130 29.96 -7.03 3.55
N LYS A 131 28.73 -7.52 3.32
CA LYS A 131 28.19 -7.82 1.99
C LYS A 131 27.34 -6.69 1.46
N GLN A 132 27.50 -6.40 0.17
CA GLN A 132 26.57 -5.53 -0.54
C GLN A 132 25.27 -6.31 -0.80
N LEU A 133 24.13 -5.78 -0.31
CA LEU A 133 22.81 -6.39 -0.44
C LEU A 133 22.06 -5.88 -1.67
N ALA A 134 22.25 -4.61 -2.02
CA ALA A 134 21.64 -3.99 -3.19
C ALA A 134 22.53 -2.87 -3.72
N GLY A 135 22.32 -2.48 -4.97
CA GLY A 135 22.98 -1.36 -5.61
C GLY A 135 22.45 -1.17 -7.02
N GLN A 136 22.03 0.05 -7.34
CA GLN A 136 21.43 0.39 -8.61
C GLN A 136 21.65 1.87 -8.94
N ALA A 137 21.58 2.19 -10.23
CA ALA A 137 21.56 3.56 -10.73
C ALA A 137 20.22 3.86 -11.40
N TYR A 138 19.71 5.06 -11.13
CA TYR A 138 18.50 5.60 -11.74
C TYR A 138 18.83 6.83 -12.57
N PHE A 139 18.08 7.03 -13.65
CA PHE A 139 18.21 8.20 -14.52
C PHE A 139 16.88 8.94 -14.54
N THR A 140 16.93 10.27 -14.37
CA THR A 140 15.74 11.11 -14.40
C THR A 140 16.11 12.57 -14.76
N VAL A 141 15.11 13.42 -14.93
CA VAL A 141 15.33 14.88 -14.97
C VAL A 141 15.61 15.39 -13.56
N PRO A 142 16.48 16.42 -13.37
CA PRO A 142 16.86 16.92 -12.04
C PRO A 142 15.67 17.26 -11.12
N ASP A 143 14.60 17.82 -11.66
CA ASP A 143 13.41 18.19 -10.88
C ASP A 143 12.70 16.98 -10.24
N ASN A 144 12.96 15.76 -10.72
CA ASN A 144 12.38 14.51 -10.22
C ASN A 144 13.22 13.85 -9.10
N TRP A 145 14.21 14.57 -8.54
CA TRP A 145 15.14 14.07 -7.53
C TRP A 145 14.42 13.37 -6.35
N ARG A 146 13.25 13.87 -5.96
CA ARG A 146 12.48 13.33 -4.84
C ARG A 146 11.97 11.93 -5.13
N ARG A 147 11.47 11.67 -6.35
CA ARG A 147 11.05 10.34 -6.79
C ARG A 147 12.19 9.34 -6.69
N ILE A 148 13.42 9.75 -7.00
CA ILE A 148 14.61 8.88 -6.83
C ILE A 148 14.76 8.44 -5.37
N GLY A 149 14.57 9.35 -4.41
CA GLY A 149 14.59 8.99 -2.99
C GLY A 149 13.53 7.92 -2.63
N HIS A 150 12.33 7.99 -3.22
CA HIS A 150 11.29 6.98 -3.04
C HIS A 150 11.66 5.64 -3.68
N LEU A 151 12.14 5.63 -4.93
CA LEU A 151 12.56 4.41 -5.64
C LEU A 151 13.70 3.70 -4.91
N ILE A 152 14.71 4.44 -4.43
CA ILE A 152 15.79 3.86 -3.64
C ILE A 152 15.26 3.29 -2.32
N SER A 153 14.32 3.97 -1.66
CA SER A 153 13.69 3.46 -0.44
C SER A 153 12.91 2.16 -0.69
N ASP A 154 12.21 2.05 -1.82
CA ASP A 154 11.50 0.84 -2.22
C ASP A 154 12.45 -0.33 -2.45
N GLU A 155 13.60 -0.09 -3.10
CA GLU A 155 14.61 -1.13 -3.34
C GLU A 155 15.29 -1.56 -2.04
N ILE A 156 15.64 -0.62 -1.15
CA ILE A 156 16.19 -0.93 0.17
C ILE A 156 15.17 -1.76 0.98
N PHE A 157 13.91 -1.33 1.00
CA PHE A 157 12.84 -2.03 1.71
C PHE A 157 12.71 -3.46 1.20
N LYS A 158 12.67 -3.63 -0.12
CA LYS A 158 12.58 -4.94 -0.76
C LYS A 158 13.79 -5.83 -0.46
N ALA A 159 15.01 -5.29 -0.56
CA ALA A 159 16.24 -6.03 -0.29
C ALA A 159 16.30 -6.55 1.14
N LEU A 160 15.79 -5.78 2.11
CA LEU A 160 15.86 -6.12 3.53
C LEU A 160 14.67 -6.93 4.03
N THR A 161 13.49 -6.79 3.43
CA THR A 161 12.25 -7.42 3.92
C THR A 161 11.70 -8.52 3.01
N GLY A 162 12.17 -8.58 1.76
CA GLY A 162 11.61 -9.46 0.73
C GLY A 162 10.25 -8.98 0.18
N GLU A 163 9.65 -7.94 0.75
CA GLU A 163 8.37 -7.37 0.30
C GLU A 163 8.60 -6.15 -0.60
N ASN A 164 7.68 -5.91 -1.53
CA ASN A 164 7.72 -4.69 -2.32
C ASN A 164 7.56 -3.46 -1.43
N GLY A 165 8.28 -2.39 -1.77
CA GLY A 165 8.08 -1.10 -1.13
C GLY A 165 6.74 -0.45 -1.51
N TYR A 166 6.52 0.76 -0.98
CA TYR A 166 5.30 1.53 -1.22
C TYR A 166 5.56 3.05 -1.23
N PHE A 167 6.83 3.43 -1.27
CA PHE A 167 7.22 4.83 -1.11
C PHE A 167 7.04 5.63 -2.40
N ASP A 168 7.26 5.03 -3.59
CA ASP A 168 6.96 5.69 -4.87
C ASP A 168 5.46 5.58 -5.21
N THR A 169 4.65 6.19 -4.35
CA THR A 169 3.19 6.22 -4.46
C THR A 169 2.62 7.57 -4.10
N ARG A 170 1.34 7.79 -4.43
CA ARG A 170 0.61 9.01 -4.14
C ARG A 170 -0.67 8.73 -3.37
N ILE A 171 -1.17 9.75 -2.71
CA ILE A 171 -2.48 9.76 -2.08
C ILE A 171 -3.30 10.86 -2.72
N VAL A 172 -4.45 10.50 -3.30
CA VAL A 172 -5.49 11.45 -3.64
C VAL A 172 -6.44 11.58 -2.46
N HIS A 173 -6.88 12.79 -2.17
CA HIS A 173 -7.76 13.05 -1.04
C HIS A 173 -8.64 14.28 -1.30
N ILE A 174 -9.57 14.54 -0.39
CA ILE A 174 -10.34 15.77 -0.36
C ILE A 174 -9.65 16.75 0.58
N SER A 175 -9.12 17.84 0.04
CA SER A 175 -8.62 18.98 0.81
C SER A 175 -9.81 19.82 1.29
N GLU A 176 -9.89 20.10 2.58
CA GLU A 176 -10.99 20.79 3.24
C GLU A 176 -10.54 22.10 3.84
N SER A 177 -11.11 23.22 3.38
CA SER A 177 -10.85 24.55 3.91
C SER A 177 -12.13 25.32 4.24
N GLY A 178 -11.96 26.42 4.95
CA GLY A 178 -13.07 27.26 5.38
C GLY A 178 -13.73 26.84 6.68
N SER A 179 -14.67 27.65 7.15
CA SER A 179 -15.39 27.40 8.39
C SER A 179 -16.35 26.19 8.26
N PRO A 180 -16.76 25.57 9.39
CA PRO A 180 -17.72 24.46 9.36
C PRO A 180 -19.03 24.74 8.61
N LYS A 181 -19.45 26.01 8.54
CA LYS A 181 -20.67 26.45 7.82
C LYS A 181 -20.44 26.68 6.33
N ASN A 182 -19.20 27.00 5.93
CA ASN A 182 -18.79 27.29 4.55
C ASN A 182 -17.57 26.46 4.14
N LYS A 183 -17.64 25.16 4.34
CA LYS A 183 -16.58 24.25 4.01
C LYS A 183 -16.43 24.09 2.50
N LYS A 184 -15.22 24.35 1.99
CA LYS A 184 -14.84 24.07 0.59
C LYS A 184 -14.10 22.75 0.53
N LYS A 185 -14.52 21.90 -0.38
CA LYS A 185 -13.91 20.60 -0.64
C LYS A 185 -13.31 20.59 -2.03
N LYS A 186 -12.01 20.28 -2.11
CA LYS A 186 -11.25 20.25 -3.37
C LYS A 186 -10.58 18.89 -3.52
N LEU A 187 -10.53 18.38 -4.74
CA LEU A 187 -9.72 17.22 -5.05
C LEU A 187 -8.25 17.63 -4.99
N ALA A 188 -7.43 16.87 -4.27
CA ALA A 188 -6.00 17.11 -4.11
C ALA A 188 -5.21 15.81 -4.23
N ILE A 189 -3.95 15.92 -4.63
CA ILE A 189 -3.00 14.80 -4.72
C ILE A 189 -1.69 15.19 -4.05
N MET A 190 -1.01 14.22 -3.45
CA MET A 190 0.29 14.40 -2.80
C MET A 190 1.09 13.09 -2.85
N ASP A 191 2.39 13.14 -2.58
CA ASP A 191 3.19 11.95 -2.30
C ASP A 191 2.70 11.27 -0.99
N GLN A 192 3.01 10.01 -0.80
CA GLN A 192 2.53 9.24 0.36
C GLN A 192 2.97 9.82 1.73
N ASP A 193 3.94 10.69 1.76
CA ASP A 193 4.45 11.34 2.96
C ASP A 193 3.92 12.79 3.15
N GLY A 194 3.04 13.26 2.26
CA GLY A 194 2.42 14.59 2.30
C GLY A 194 3.12 15.65 1.47
N ALA A 195 4.27 15.34 0.88
CA ALA A 195 4.98 16.29 0.00
C ALA A 195 4.29 16.42 -1.37
N ASN A 196 4.74 17.40 -2.16
CA ASN A 196 4.24 17.67 -3.51
C ASN A 196 2.70 17.81 -3.59
N HIS A 197 2.10 18.36 -2.51
CA HIS A 197 0.66 18.57 -2.44
C HIS A 197 0.18 19.53 -3.54
N LYS A 198 -0.79 19.08 -4.34
CA LYS A 198 -1.36 19.82 -5.46
C LYS A 198 -2.88 19.73 -5.46
N LEU A 199 -3.56 20.87 -5.58
CA LEU A 199 -5.01 20.91 -5.80
C LEU A 199 -5.31 20.59 -7.27
N LEU A 200 -6.26 19.70 -7.51
CA LEU A 200 -6.71 19.30 -8.85
C LEU A 200 -8.01 19.97 -9.26
N THR A 201 -8.80 20.52 -8.29
CA THR A 201 -10.03 21.30 -8.53
C THR A 201 -10.02 22.59 -7.74
N ASP A 202 -10.82 23.55 -8.16
CA ASP A 202 -10.90 24.92 -7.59
C ASP A 202 -11.83 25.03 -6.34
N GLY A 203 -12.61 23.99 -6.05
CA GLY A 203 -13.56 23.98 -4.91
C GLY A 203 -14.87 24.72 -5.18
N LYS A 204 -15.17 25.05 -6.45
CA LYS A 204 -16.46 25.64 -6.87
C LYS A 204 -17.63 24.69 -6.64
N TYR A 205 -17.38 23.40 -6.78
CA TYR A 205 -18.35 22.33 -6.61
C TYR A 205 -17.90 21.34 -5.54
N LEU A 206 -18.85 20.76 -4.82
CA LEU A 206 -18.59 19.70 -3.88
C LEU A 206 -18.02 18.48 -4.61
N VAL A 207 -16.91 17.95 -4.13
CA VAL A 207 -16.24 16.73 -4.60
C VAL A 207 -16.06 15.76 -3.44
N LEU A 208 -16.19 14.45 -3.68
CA LEU A 208 -16.15 13.40 -2.67
C LEU A 208 -15.58 12.09 -3.26
N THR A 209 -15.13 11.22 -2.37
CA THR A 209 -14.79 9.80 -2.64
C THR A 209 -13.88 9.57 -3.85
N PRO A 210 -12.70 10.22 -3.91
CA PRO A 210 -11.77 9.99 -5.00
C PRO A 210 -11.20 8.57 -4.96
N ARG A 211 -10.94 7.96 -6.13
CA ARG A 211 -10.29 6.64 -6.24
C ARG A 211 -9.39 6.58 -7.48
N PHE A 212 -8.19 6.05 -7.31
CA PHE A 212 -7.27 5.83 -8.45
C PHE A 212 -7.74 4.70 -9.35
N SER A 213 -7.43 4.83 -10.63
CA SER A 213 -7.41 3.71 -11.57
C SER A 213 -6.19 2.82 -11.29
N PRO A 214 -6.26 1.50 -11.60
CA PRO A 214 -5.15 0.58 -11.37
C PRO A 214 -3.87 0.92 -12.15
N ASN A 215 -3.99 1.63 -13.27
CA ASN A 215 -2.86 2.08 -14.09
C ASN A 215 -2.38 3.51 -13.77
N MET A 216 -2.82 4.11 -12.67
CA MET A 216 -2.44 5.46 -12.22
C MET A 216 -2.82 6.63 -13.15
N GLN A 217 -3.44 6.39 -14.30
CA GLN A 217 -3.71 7.44 -15.30
C GLN A 217 -4.94 8.29 -14.98
N ALA A 218 -5.82 7.79 -14.13
CA ALA A 218 -7.08 8.47 -13.85
C ALA A 218 -7.52 8.34 -12.39
N ILE A 219 -8.38 9.27 -11.98
CA ILE A 219 -9.08 9.29 -10.70
C ILE A 219 -10.58 9.38 -10.97
N THR A 220 -11.38 8.46 -10.39
CA THR A 220 -12.83 8.66 -10.31
C THR A 220 -13.17 9.42 -9.03
N TYR A 221 -14.18 10.26 -9.09
CA TYR A 221 -14.71 10.97 -7.93
C TYR A 221 -16.17 11.36 -8.16
N LEU A 222 -16.88 11.66 -7.08
CA LEU A 222 -18.21 12.26 -7.14
C LEU A 222 -18.12 13.78 -7.18
N SER A 223 -18.93 14.42 -8.02
CA SER A 223 -19.05 15.87 -8.01
C SER A 223 -20.50 16.32 -8.19
N TYR A 224 -20.83 17.44 -7.53
CA TYR A 224 -22.13 18.09 -7.56
C TYR A 224 -22.13 19.31 -8.50
N ILE A 225 -21.49 19.22 -9.66
CA ILE A 225 -21.47 20.28 -10.68
C ILE A 225 -22.90 20.65 -11.12
N LYS A 226 -23.78 19.65 -11.23
CA LYS A 226 -25.24 19.86 -11.35
C LYS A 226 -25.81 19.81 -9.94
N LYS A 227 -26.20 20.95 -9.37
CA LYS A 227 -26.49 21.20 -7.94
C LYS A 227 -27.24 20.12 -7.17
N ASP A 228 -28.14 19.37 -7.79
CA ASP A 228 -29.00 18.42 -7.09
C ASP A 228 -28.76 16.96 -7.43
N GLN A 229 -27.76 16.67 -8.27
CA GLN A 229 -27.49 15.32 -8.75
C GLN A 229 -25.99 15.04 -8.79
N PRO A 230 -25.46 14.27 -7.82
CA PRO A 230 -24.07 13.83 -7.89
C PRO A 230 -23.84 12.96 -9.13
N ARG A 231 -22.71 13.21 -9.79
CA ARG A 231 -22.26 12.44 -10.94
C ARG A 231 -20.88 11.88 -10.68
N VAL A 232 -20.60 10.73 -11.25
CA VAL A 232 -19.25 10.16 -11.27
C VAL A 232 -18.48 10.82 -12.40
N TYR A 233 -17.37 11.43 -12.03
CA TYR A 233 -16.40 12.01 -12.95
C TYR A 233 -15.16 11.15 -13.01
N ILE A 234 -14.47 11.20 -14.13
CA ILE A 234 -13.11 10.71 -14.30
C ILE A 234 -12.19 11.90 -14.59
N TYR A 235 -11.11 12.00 -13.85
CA TYR A 235 -10.06 13.01 -14.02
C TYR A 235 -8.82 12.30 -14.56
N ASN A 236 -8.34 12.72 -15.72
CA ASN A 236 -7.10 12.22 -16.31
C ASN A 236 -5.92 13.00 -15.72
N LEU A 237 -4.96 12.30 -15.11
CA LEU A 237 -3.84 12.91 -14.39
C LEU A 237 -2.81 13.56 -15.33
N ASP A 238 -2.64 13.03 -16.53
CA ASP A 238 -1.64 13.52 -17.48
C ASP A 238 -2.12 14.79 -18.19
N THR A 239 -3.41 14.81 -18.58
CA THR A 239 -3.97 15.91 -19.37
C THR A 239 -4.72 16.95 -18.54
N GLY A 240 -5.05 16.64 -17.27
CA GLY A 240 -5.92 17.45 -16.43
C GLY A 240 -7.38 17.51 -16.88
N LYS A 241 -7.75 16.76 -17.90
CA LYS A 241 -9.13 16.72 -18.41
C LYS A 241 -10.03 15.94 -17.48
N GLN A 242 -11.26 16.42 -17.33
CA GLN A 242 -12.30 15.75 -16.57
C GLN A 242 -13.56 15.56 -17.44
N GLU A 243 -14.16 14.39 -17.33
CA GLU A 243 -15.36 14.04 -18.05
C GLU A 243 -16.35 13.28 -17.17
N ILE A 244 -17.62 13.29 -17.51
CA ILE A 244 -18.63 12.47 -16.84
C ILE A 244 -18.41 11.02 -17.24
N LEU A 245 -18.18 10.17 -16.25
CA LEU A 245 -18.06 8.73 -16.49
C LEU A 245 -19.41 8.09 -16.82
N GLY A 246 -20.49 8.54 -16.17
CA GLY A 246 -21.85 8.09 -16.45
C GLY A 246 -22.90 9.03 -15.88
N ASP A 247 -24.02 9.18 -16.61
CA ASP A 247 -25.21 9.88 -16.17
C ASP A 247 -26.21 8.86 -15.62
N PHE A 248 -26.01 8.48 -14.37
CA PHE A 248 -26.84 7.48 -13.72
C PHE A 248 -28.10 8.13 -13.14
N PRO A 249 -29.29 7.51 -13.33
CA PRO A 249 -30.51 8.01 -12.66
C PRO A 249 -30.38 7.85 -11.12
N GLY A 250 -30.81 8.85 -10.38
CA GLY A 250 -30.78 8.84 -8.91
C GLY A 250 -29.41 9.18 -8.31
N MET A 251 -29.17 8.69 -7.10
CA MET A 251 -27.94 8.98 -6.34
C MET A 251 -26.93 7.84 -6.51
N THR A 252 -25.69 8.18 -6.83
CA THR A 252 -24.58 7.25 -7.00
C THR A 252 -23.53 7.49 -5.91
N PHE A 253 -22.93 6.42 -5.38
CA PHE A 253 -21.96 6.47 -4.28
C PHE A 253 -20.75 5.56 -4.52
N ALA A 254 -19.61 5.96 -3.95
CA ALA A 254 -18.40 5.16 -3.78
C ALA A 254 -17.93 4.41 -5.04
N PRO A 255 -17.70 5.09 -6.17
CA PRO A 255 -17.20 4.44 -7.39
C PRO A 255 -15.80 3.88 -7.16
N ARG A 256 -15.54 2.65 -7.62
CA ARG A 256 -14.22 1.99 -7.59
C ARG A 256 -13.96 1.25 -8.89
N PHE A 257 -12.72 1.28 -9.37
CA PHE A 257 -12.30 0.48 -10.52
C PHE A 257 -12.25 -1.02 -10.19
N SER A 258 -12.47 -1.85 -11.21
CA SER A 258 -12.05 -3.25 -11.18
C SER A 258 -10.51 -3.34 -11.26
N PRO A 259 -9.89 -4.44 -10.80
CA PRO A 259 -8.42 -4.60 -10.82
C PRO A 259 -7.80 -4.48 -12.20
N ASP A 260 -8.52 -4.87 -13.25
CA ASP A 260 -8.11 -4.77 -14.65
C ASP A 260 -8.36 -3.38 -15.27
N GLY A 261 -8.94 -2.45 -14.50
CA GLY A 261 -9.26 -1.10 -14.95
C GLY A 261 -10.37 -0.98 -15.98
N LYS A 262 -11.04 -2.08 -16.38
CA LYS A 262 -12.05 -2.07 -17.46
C LYS A 262 -13.44 -1.70 -16.99
N LYS A 263 -13.71 -1.84 -15.69
CA LYS A 263 -15.04 -1.57 -15.10
C LYS A 263 -14.93 -0.62 -13.92
N VAL A 264 -16.05 0.05 -13.64
CA VAL A 264 -16.26 0.75 -12.38
C VAL A 264 -17.47 0.13 -11.69
N ILE A 265 -17.31 -0.22 -10.40
CA ILE A 265 -18.37 -0.69 -9.53
C ILE A 265 -18.80 0.46 -8.60
N PHE A 266 -20.08 0.60 -8.36
CA PHE A 266 -20.64 1.67 -7.54
C PHE A 266 -21.97 1.28 -6.90
N SER A 267 -22.41 2.02 -5.92
CA SER A 267 -23.74 1.88 -5.32
C SER A 267 -24.66 2.92 -5.89
N GLN A 268 -25.91 2.55 -6.17
CA GLN A 268 -26.89 3.46 -6.79
C GLN A 268 -28.28 3.27 -6.17
N SER A 269 -28.93 4.41 -5.85
CA SER A 269 -30.36 4.46 -5.53
C SER A 269 -31.13 5.00 -6.73
N ILE A 270 -32.02 4.22 -7.30
CA ILE A 270 -32.84 4.63 -8.48
C ILE A 270 -34.19 5.19 -8.04
N LYS A 271 -34.87 4.52 -7.11
CA LYS A 271 -36.17 4.92 -6.57
C LYS A 271 -36.27 4.57 -5.09
N GLY A 272 -36.56 5.57 -4.26
CA GLY A 272 -36.79 5.34 -2.83
C GLY A 272 -35.52 5.07 -2.03
N ALA A 273 -35.65 4.32 -0.93
CA ALA A 273 -34.59 4.05 0.04
C ALA A 273 -33.68 2.86 -0.34
N ASN A 274 -34.02 2.09 -1.37
CA ASN A 274 -33.24 0.94 -1.77
C ASN A 274 -31.98 1.36 -2.55
N ILE A 275 -30.82 0.84 -2.14
CA ILE A 275 -29.52 1.08 -2.77
C ILE A 275 -28.91 -0.25 -3.15
N GLU A 276 -28.50 -0.37 -4.38
CA GLU A 276 -27.97 -1.58 -4.96
C GLU A 276 -26.61 -1.37 -5.60
N ILE A 277 -25.89 -2.46 -5.81
CA ILE A 277 -24.56 -2.45 -6.45
C ILE A 277 -24.73 -2.62 -7.96
N TYR A 278 -24.05 -1.76 -8.71
CA TYR A 278 -23.98 -1.77 -10.16
C TYR A 278 -22.52 -1.81 -10.61
N SER A 279 -22.30 -2.37 -11.78
CA SER A 279 -21.01 -2.32 -12.48
C SER A 279 -21.22 -1.72 -13.86
N MET A 280 -20.30 -0.87 -14.30
CA MET A 280 -20.29 -0.29 -15.63
C MET A 280 -18.99 -0.63 -16.33
N ASP A 281 -19.09 -1.06 -17.56
CA ASP A 281 -17.94 -1.17 -18.48
C ASP A 281 -17.54 0.23 -18.97
N ILE A 282 -16.27 0.60 -18.81
CA ILE A 282 -15.78 1.97 -19.05
C ILE A 282 -15.81 2.29 -20.55
N GLN A 283 -15.49 1.34 -21.40
CA GLN A 283 -15.41 1.53 -22.85
C GLN A 283 -16.79 1.61 -23.49
N THR A 284 -17.65 0.65 -23.16
CA THR A 284 -18.98 0.52 -23.79
C THR A 284 -20.06 1.31 -23.06
N ARG A 285 -19.78 1.81 -21.85
CA ARG A 285 -20.72 2.50 -20.94
C ARG A 285 -21.95 1.64 -20.56
N LYS A 286 -21.90 0.32 -20.81
CA LYS A 286 -22.98 -0.60 -20.42
C LYS A 286 -23.00 -0.80 -18.91
N VAL A 287 -24.17 -0.60 -18.29
CA VAL A 287 -24.39 -0.77 -16.86
C VAL A 287 -25.09 -2.10 -16.61
N LYS A 288 -24.60 -2.85 -15.62
CA LYS A 288 -25.20 -4.10 -15.12
C LYS A 288 -25.50 -3.96 -13.63
N ARG A 289 -26.71 -4.26 -13.21
CA ARG A 289 -27.08 -4.42 -11.80
C ARG A 289 -26.47 -5.72 -11.29
N ILE A 290 -25.80 -5.67 -10.15
CA ILE A 290 -25.08 -6.82 -9.54
C ILE A 290 -25.91 -7.40 -8.38
N THR A 291 -26.50 -6.53 -7.53
CA THR A 291 -27.37 -6.98 -6.43
C THR A 291 -28.84 -6.65 -6.72
N ASN A 292 -29.72 -7.46 -6.19
CA ASN A 292 -31.19 -7.30 -6.33
C ASN A 292 -31.88 -7.81 -5.07
N ASN A 293 -32.04 -6.93 -4.10
CA ASN A 293 -32.66 -7.27 -2.84
C ASN A 293 -33.32 -6.02 -2.21
N PRO A 294 -34.29 -6.15 -1.30
CA PRO A 294 -35.00 -4.99 -0.72
C PRO A 294 -34.14 -4.16 0.26
N ASP A 295 -33.00 -4.70 0.70
CA ASP A 295 -32.14 -4.05 1.68
C ASP A 295 -31.07 -3.18 1.01
N ILE A 296 -30.31 -2.44 1.80
CA ILE A 296 -29.26 -1.51 1.32
C ILE A 296 -27.98 -2.29 1.10
N ASP A 297 -27.45 -2.26 -0.14
CA ASP A 297 -26.14 -2.78 -0.52
C ASP A 297 -25.23 -1.64 -1.00
N VAL A 298 -24.16 -1.34 -0.23
CA VAL A 298 -23.29 -0.18 -0.47
C VAL A 298 -21.79 -0.49 -0.33
N SER A 299 -20.97 0.47 -0.78
CA SER A 299 -19.51 0.47 -0.63
C SER A 299 -18.83 -0.79 -1.17
N PRO A 300 -19.07 -1.16 -2.43
CA PRO A 300 -18.47 -2.35 -3.02
C PRO A 300 -16.95 -2.18 -3.25
N SER A 301 -16.21 -3.29 -3.12
CA SER A 301 -14.78 -3.37 -3.46
C SER A 301 -14.44 -4.74 -4.04
N TYR A 302 -13.79 -4.78 -5.19
CA TYR A 302 -13.33 -6.04 -5.79
C TYR A 302 -12.19 -6.67 -4.99
N SER A 303 -12.10 -8.01 -5.02
CA SER A 303 -10.87 -8.73 -4.68
C SER A 303 -9.77 -8.43 -5.72
N PRO A 304 -8.47 -8.60 -5.38
CA PRO A 304 -7.36 -8.28 -6.30
C PRO A 304 -7.39 -9.07 -7.61
N ASP A 305 -7.92 -10.28 -7.58
CA ASP A 305 -8.12 -11.15 -8.75
C ASP A 305 -9.41 -10.84 -9.53
N GLY A 306 -10.25 -9.92 -9.03
CA GLY A 306 -11.52 -9.55 -9.64
C GLY A 306 -12.63 -10.60 -9.54
N SER A 307 -12.40 -11.74 -8.87
CA SER A 307 -13.36 -12.84 -8.82
C SER A 307 -14.49 -12.63 -7.80
N LYS A 308 -14.27 -11.77 -6.79
CA LYS A 308 -15.19 -11.50 -5.69
C LYS A 308 -15.40 -10.01 -5.47
N ILE A 309 -16.48 -9.69 -4.76
CA ILE A 309 -16.82 -8.35 -4.30
C ILE A 309 -17.12 -8.43 -2.80
N THR A 310 -16.48 -7.55 -2.00
CA THR A 310 -16.91 -7.28 -0.63
C THR A 310 -17.77 -6.01 -0.62
N PHE A 311 -18.77 -5.96 0.26
CA PHE A 311 -19.71 -4.85 0.34
C PHE A 311 -20.37 -4.78 1.72
N THR A 312 -21.00 -3.67 2.02
CA THR A 312 -21.82 -3.46 3.22
C THR A 312 -23.29 -3.73 2.89
N SER A 313 -23.97 -4.52 3.72
CA SER A 313 -25.40 -4.76 3.59
C SER A 313 -26.09 -4.78 4.95
N ASP A 314 -27.34 -4.31 5.00
CA ASP A 314 -28.20 -4.40 6.20
C ASP A 314 -29.25 -5.51 6.12
N ARG A 315 -29.15 -6.42 5.13
CA ARG A 315 -30.02 -7.60 4.97
C ARG A 315 -30.12 -8.53 6.21
N GLY A 316 -29.21 -8.39 7.15
CA GLY A 316 -29.22 -9.05 8.45
C GLY A 316 -29.71 -8.16 9.60
N GLY A 317 -30.42 -7.07 9.30
CA GLY A 317 -30.99 -6.08 10.25
C GLY A 317 -30.04 -4.97 10.71
N LYS A 318 -28.74 -5.09 10.43
CA LYS A 318 -27.70 -4.05 10.71
C LYS A 318 -26.66 -4.11 9.62
N HIS A 319 -26.01 -2.98 9.38
CA HIS A 319 -24.86 -2.93 8.45
C HIS A 319 -23.80 -3.93 8.86
N GLN A 320 -23.51 -4.86 7.97
CA GLN A 320 -22.50 -5.92 8.10
C GLN A 320 -21.72 -6.06 6.79
N ILE A 321 -20.55 -6.69 6.86
CA ILE A 321 -19.75 -6.96 5.67
C ILE A 321 -20.15 -8.32 5.10
N TYR A 322 -20.33 -8.31 3.79
CA TYR A 322 -20.61 -9.48 2.97
C TYR A 322 -19.57 -9.64 1.89
N VAL A 323 -19.38 -10.85 1.43
CA VAL A 323 -18.58 -11.21 0.24
C VAL A 323 -19.48 -12.03 -0.70
N MET A 324 -19.43 -11.71 -1.99
CA MET A 324 -20.14 -12.41 -3.06
C MET A 324 -19.20 -12.67 -4.24
N ASN A 325 -19.60 -13.49 -5.20
CA ASN A 325 -18.94 -13.60 -6.48
C ASN A 325 -19.11 -12.30 -7.29
N ALA A 326 -18.21 -12.03 -8.22
CA ALA A 326 -18.24 -10.79 -9.03
C ALA A 326 -19.48 -10.64 -9.92
N ASP A 327 -20.21 -11.74 -10.17
CA ASP A 327 -21.47 -11.74 -10.90
C ASP A 327 -22.70 -11.41 -10.02
N GLY A 328 -22.53 -11.29 -8.69
CA GLY A 328 -23.55 -11.05 -7.68
C GLY A 328 -24.06 -12.29 -6.97
N SER A 329 -23.63 -13.48 -7.39
CA SER A 329 -24.08 -14.74 -6.79
C SER A 329 -23.42 -15.03 -5.44
N ASN A 330 -24.06 -15.90 -4.62
CA ASN A 330 -23.55 -16.42 -3.36
C ASN A 330 -23.12 -15.37 -2.32
N PRO A 331 -23.92 -14.36 -1.99
CA PRO A 331 -23.59 -13.41 -0.95
C PRO A 331 -23.53 -14.07 0.43
N LYS A 332 -22.40 -13.94 1.12
CA LYS A 332 -22.16 -14.49 2.46
C LYS A 332 -21.74 -13.39 3.41
N ARG A 333 -22.37 -13.31 4.58
CA ARG A 333 -21.94 -12.43 5.67
C ARG A 333 -20.63 -12.96 6.25
N ILE A 334 -19.68 -12.04 6.49
CA ILE A 334 -18.37 -12.34 7.08
C ILE A 334 -18.11 -11.61 8.40
N SER A 335 -18.89 -10.59 8.76
CA SER A 335 -18.74 -9.86 10.04
C SER A 335 -19.83 -10.28 11.02
N PHE A 336 -19.45 -10.70 12.23
CA PHE A 336 -20.36 -11.24 13.27
C PHE A 336 -20.23 -10.54 14.61
N GLY A 337 -19.27 -9.63 14.78
CA GLY A 337 -19.03 -8.90 16.01
C GLY A 337 -20.12 -7.89 16.35
N LYS A 338 -20.06 -7.34 17.57
CA LYS A 338 -20.96 -6.27 18.00
C LYS A 338 -20.71 -5.00 17.21
N GLY A 339 -21.76 -4.19 16.95
CA GLY A 339 -21.68 -2.92 16.24
C GLY A 339 -22.13 -3.01 14.78
N ARG A 340 -21.87 -1.94 14.04
CA ARG A 340 -22.12 -1.83 12.60
C ARG A 340 -20.79 -1.80 11.86
N TYR A 341 -20.71 -2.44 10.72
CA TYR A 341 -19.54 -2.50 9.86
C TYR A 341 -19.85 -1.82 8.53
N SER A 342 -18.91 -1.07 8.00
CA SER A 342 -19.06 -0.31 6.75
C SER A 342 -17.75 -0.16 6.00
N THR A 343 -17.82 0.37 4.78
CA THR A 343 -16.69 0.74 3.91
C THR A 343 -15.62 -0.35 3.79
N PRO A 344 -15.96 -1.61 3.47
CA PRO A 344 -14.97 -2.65 3.33
C PRO A 344 -14.07 -2.40 2.10
N VAL A 345 -12.78 -2.66 2.26
CA VAL A 345 -11.79 -2.54 1.18
C VAL A 345 -10.86 -3.74 1.20
N TRP A 346 -10.82 -4.48 0.10
CA TRP A 346 -9.95 -5.64 -0.04
C TRP A 346 -8.47 -5.23 -0.09
N SER A 347 -7.62 -5.96 0.65
CA SER A 347 -6.17 -5.80 0.59
C SER A 347 -5.65 -6.17 -0.81
N PRO A 348 -4.64 -5.46 -1.35
CA PRO A 348 -3.98 -5.84 -2.59
C PRO A 348 -3.38 -7.26 -2.59
N ARG A 349 -3.08 -7.82 -1.40
CA ARG A 349 -2.61 -9.20 -1.21
C ARG A 349 -3.73 -10.24 -1.26
N GLY A 350 -4.99 -9.82 -1.14
CA GLY A 350 -6.15 -10.73 -1.07
C GLY A 350 -6.36 -11.40 0.28
N ASP A 351 -5.49 -11.19 1.24
CA ASP A 351 -5.43 -11.87 2.54
C ASP A 351 -6.33 -11.25 3.62
N TYR A 352 -6.62 -9.93 3.51
CA TYR A 352 -7.45 -9.18 4.44
C TYR A 352 -8.45 -8.26 3.76
N ILE A 353 -9.49 -7.89 4.51
CA ILE A 353 -10.46 -6.83 4.20
C ILE A 353 -10.36 -5.81 5.33
N ALA A 354 -10.01 -4.55 5.00
CA ALA A 354 -10.10 -3.43 5.92
C ALA A 354 -11.52 -2.93 6.00
N PHE A 355 -11.94 -2.40 7.15
CA PHE A 355 -13.29 -1.91 7.36
C PHE A 355 -13.35 -0.79 8.38
N THR A 356 -14.44 -0.03 8.34
CA THR A 356 -14.88 0.85 9.44
C THR A 356 -15.88 0.11 10.31
N LYS A 357 -15.77 0.23 11.63
CA LYS A 357 -16.72 -0.31 12.61
C LYS A 357 -17.20 0.79 13.53
N SER A 358 -18.49 0.89 13.75
CA SER A 358 -19.05 1.78 14.77
C SER A 358 -19.69 0.96 15.90
N MET A 359 -19.30 1.28 17.14
CA MET A 359 -19.77 0.58 18.33
C MET A 359 -19.72 1.50 19.55
N LYS A 360 -20.82 1.58 20.30
CA LYS A 360 -20.91 2.39 21.55
C LYS A 360 -20.50 3.86 21.39
N GLY A 361 -20.78 4.48 20.23
CA GLY A 361 -20.45 5.89 19.97
C GLY A 361 -19.01 6.17 19.56
N GLU A 362 -18.18 5.15 19.42
CA GLU A 362 -16.83 5.22 18.87
C GLU A 362 -16.76 4.58 17.49
N TYR A 363 -15.82 5.03 16.69
CA TYR A 363 -15.48 4.46 15.39
C TYR A 363 -14.10 3.82 15.42
N TYR A 364 -13.95 2.74 14.66
CA TYR A 364 -12.75 1.93 14.60
C TYR A 364 -12.38 1.65 13.15
N ILE A 365 -11.10 1.65 12.83
CA ILE A 365 -10.53 0.99 11.65
C ILE A 365 -10.10 -0.41 12.07
N GLY A 366 -10.49 -1.39 11.31
CA GLY A 366 -10.13 -2.79 11.56
C GLY A 366 -9.83 -3.55 10.27
N VAL A 367 -9.31 -4.75 10.45
CA VAL A 367 -9.08 -5.73 9.38
C VAL A 367 -9.63 -7.09 9.80
N MET A 368 -10.06 -7.90 8.84
CA MET A 368 -10.42 -9.30 9.02
C MET A 368 -10.04 -10.10 7.78
N ARG A 369 -9.92 -11.41 7.92
CA ARG A 369 -9.75 -12.29 6.75
C ARG A 369 -11.02 -12.34 5.90
N PRO A 370 -10.95 -12.71 4.60
CA PRO A 370 -12.12 -12.78 3.74
C PRO A 370 -13.19 -13.78 4.17
N ASP A 371 -12.87 -14.71 5.07
CA ASP A 371 -13.80 -15.64 5.71
C ASP A 371 -14.41 -15.11 7.01
N GLY A 372 -13.99 -13.89 7.45
CA GLY A 372 -14.42 -13.23 8.68
C GLY A 372 -13.59 -13.58 9.92
N SER A 373 -12.63 -14.47 9.81
CA SER A 373 -11.70 -14.78 10.91
C SER A 373 -10.67 -13.68 11.13
N ASP A 374 -9.93 -13.75 12.22
CA ASP A 374 -8.84 -12.84 12.61
C ASP A 374 -9.25 -11.34 12.55
N GLU A 375 -10.47 -11.03 13.08
CA GLU A 375 -10.89 -9.63 13.21
C GLU A 375 -10.00 -8.91 14.21
N ARG A 376 -9.36 -7.82 13.77
CA ARG A 376 -8.52 -6.96 14.59
C ARG A 376 -8.90 -5.51 14.41
N LEU A 377 -9.01 -4.76 15.53
CA LEU A 377 -9.23 -3.33 15.54
C LEU A 377 -7.88 -2.64 15.67
N LEU A 378 -7.51 -1.86 14.67
CA LEU A 378 -6.18 -1.25 14.54
C LEU A 378 -6.11 0.14 15.17
N ASP A 379 -7.16 0.95 14.99
CA ASP A 379 -7.25 2.29 15.54
C ASP A 379 -8.68 2.67 15.89
N LYS A 380 -8.85 3.73 16.71
CA LYS A 380 -10.14 4.25 17.11
C LYS A 380 -10.13 5.77 17.23
N GLY A 381 -11.33 6.37 17.14
CA GLY A 381 -11.51 7.80 17.31
C GLY A 381 -12.98 8.20 17.38
N PHE A 382 -13.22 9.51 17.48
CA PHE A 382 -14.57 10.08 17.43
C PHE A 382 -15.23 9.77 16.08
N MET A 383 -14.48 9.93 14.99
CA MET A 383 -14.82 9.47 13.65
C MET A 383 -13.53 9.02 12.99
N VAL A 384 -13.45 7.76 12.61
CA VAL A 384 -12.40 7.21 11.76
C VAL A 384 -13.09 6.39 10.68
N GLU A 385 -12.78 6.64 9.41
CA GLU A 385 -13.46 5.95 8.30
C GLU A 385 -12.67 5.96 7.00
N GLY A 386 -13.21 5.25 5.99
CA GLY A 386 -12.70 5.27 4.63
C GLY A 386 -11.29 4.68 4.48
N PRO A 387 -11.02 3.46 4.99
CA PRO A 387 -9.69 2.89 4.87
C PRO A 387 -9.30 2.66 3.41
N THR A 388 -8.02 2.88 3.11
CA THR A 388 -7.38 2.55 1.84
C THR A 388 -6.04 1.89 2.10
N TRP A 389 -5.67 0.90 1.29
CA TRP A 389 -4.44 0.15 1.45
C TRP A 389 -3.29 0.77 0.65
N ALA A 390 -2.09 0.76 1.21
CA ALA A 390 -0.86 0.85 0.43
C ALA A 390 -0.76 -0.33 -0.54
N PRO A 391 -0.12 -0.19 -1.72
CA PRO A 391 -0.11 -1.24 -2.74
C PRO A 391 0.57 -2.54 -2.29
N ASN A 392 1.46 -2.48 -1.29
CA ASN A 392 2.05 -3.68 -0.70
C ASN A 392 1.18 -4.36 0.37
N GLY A 393 -0.01 -3.83 0.68
CA GLY A 393 -0.94 -4.39 1.66
C GLY A 393 -0.45 -4.33 3.12
N ARG A 394 0.57 -3.52 3.42
CA ARG A 394 1.12 -3.41 4.77
C ARG A 394 0.57 -2.25 5.58
N PHE A 395 0.25 -1.14 4.93
CA PHE A 395 -0.26 0.06 5.57
C PHE A 395 -1.68 0.38 5.14
N LEU A 396 -2.40 1.02 6.03
CA LEU A 396 -3.70 1.62 5.79
C LEU A 396 -3.58 3.14 5.98
N ALA A 397 -4.19 3.91 5.09
CA ALA A 397 -4.50 5.31 5.32
C ALA A 397 -6.02 5.45 5.48
N TYR A 398 -6.46 6.36 6.34
CA TYR A 398 -7.88 6.59 6.62
C TYR A 398 -8.09 7.99 7.17
N GLU A 399 -9.33 8.47 7.09
CA GLU A 399 -9.72 9.74 7.68
C GLU A 399 -9.87 9.62 9.20
N VAL A 400 -9.41 10.66 9.89
CA VAL A 400 -9.68 10.88 11.32
C VAL A 400 -10.26 12.27 11.50
N SER A 401 -11.44 12.35 12.07
CA SER A 401 -12.04 13.62 12.45
C SER A 401 -12.23 13.69 13.97
N HIS A 402 -12.03 14.86 14.54
CA HIS A 402 -12.28 15.15 15.94
C HIS A 402 -13.63 15.83 16.11
N ARG A 403 -14.17 15.82 17.33
CA ARG A 403 -15.39 16.53 17.63
C ARG A 403 -15.19 18.04 17.41
N ILE A 404 -16.00 18.64 16.53
CA ILE A 404 -15.92 20.07 16.21
C ILE A 404 -16.23 20.89 17.48
N LYS A 405 -15.32 21.78 17.84
CA LYS A 405 -15.51 22.78 18.89
C LYS A 405 -15.98 24.09 18.25
N LYS A 406 -16.73 24.93 19.00
CA LYS A 406 -17.16 26.25 18.50
C LYS A 406 -15.99 27.17 18.12
N THR A 407 -14.80 26.88 18.63
CA THR A 407 -13.56 27.63 18.39
C THR A 407 -12.80 27.17 17.14
N ASP A 408 -13.19 26.05 16.52
CA ASP A 408 -12.48 25.52 15.36
C ASP A 408 -12.73 26.40 14.13
N LYS A 409 -11.67 27.00 13.61
CA LYS A 409 -11.71 27.89 12.46
C LYS A 409 -11.60 27.15 11.13
N GLU A 410 -11.07 25.93 11.14
CA GLU A 410 -10.75 25.12 9.97
C GLU A 410 -11.37 23.72 10.06
N GLY A 411 -11.33 22.98 8.96
CA GLY A 411 -11.69 21.57 8.93
C GLY A 411 -10.84 20.76 9.91
N ASN A 412 -11.47 19.84 10.63
CA ASN A 412 -10.83 19.01 11.66
C ASN A 412 -10.49 17.59 11.18
N ALA A 413 -10.64 17.33 9.89
CA ALA A 413 -10.32 16.05 9.29
C ALA A 413 -8.81 15.97 8.97
N GLN A 414 -8.21 14.84 9.26
CA GLN A 414 -6.79 14.52 9.01
C GLN A 414 -6.68 13.12 8.40
N ILE A 415 -5.65 12.88 7.63
CA ILE A 415 -5.30 11.54 7.17
C ILE A 415 -4.32 10.92 8.16
N ARG A 416 -4.66 9.76 8.69
CA ARG A 416 -3.78 8.95 9.52
C ARG A 416 -3.41 7.67 8.80
N MET A 417 -2.19 7.20 9.03
CA MET A 417 -1.72 5.90 8.61
C MET A 417 -1.53 4.98 9.83
N VAL A 418 -1.67 3.69 9.59
CA VAL A 418 -1.37 2.62 10.55
C VAL A 418 -0.82 1.40 9.81
N ASP A 419 0.15 0.72 10.40
CA ASP A 419 0.57 -0.61 9.96
C ASP A 419 -0.57 -1.62 10.20
N PHE A 420 -0.70 -2.64 9.35
CA PHE A 420 -1.75 -3.66 9.47
C PHE A 420 -1.69 -4.44 10.80
N SER A 421 -0.59 -4.36 11.55
CA SER A 421 -0.48 -4.88 12.92
C SER A 421 -1.12 -3.97 13.99
N GLY A 422 -1.55 -2.75 13.63
CA GLY A 422 -2.07 -1.74 14.55
C GLY A 422 -0.99 -0.85 15.18
N ARG A 423 0.27 -1.05 14.78
CA ARG A 423 1.42 -0.27 15.23
C ARG A 423 1.73 0.88 14.26
N ASN A 424 2.76 1.66 14.58
CA ASN A 424 3.31 2.69 13.71
C ASN A 424 2.27 3.68 13.15
N LYS A 425 1.45 4.22 14.07
CA LYS A 425 0.43 5.22 13.72
C LYS A 425 1.06 6.58 13.50
N ARG A 426 0.72 7.23 12.38
CA ARG A 426 1.19 8.59 12.10
C ARG A 426 0.16 9.40 11.34
N ILE A 427 0.19 10.71 11.50
CA ILE A 427 -0.60 11.66 10.71
C ILE A 427 0.22 12.07 9.50
N ILE A 428 -0.40 12.07 8.32
CA ILE A 428 0.17 12.67 7.12
C ILE A 428 -0.11 14.16 7.19
N LYS A 429 0.95 14.97 7.17
CA LYS A 429 0.82 16.43 7.18
C LYS A 429 0.27 16.93 5.86
N THR A 430 -0.79 17.74 5.92
CA THR A 430 -1.43 18.40 4.78
C THR A 430 -1.55 19.89 5.06
N PRO A 431 -1.54 20.77 4.05
CA PRO A 431 -1.66 22.21 4.24
C PRO A 431 -3.01 22.65 4.86
N GLU A 432 -4.08 21.90 4.58
CA GLU A 432 -5.44 22.11 5.05
C GLU A 432 -6.00 20.81 5.64
N GLY A 433 -7.25 20.82 6.12
CA GLY A 433 -7.93 19.59 6.51
C GLY A 433 -7.98 18.59 5.34
N ALA A 434 -7.96 17.29 5.64
CA ALA A 434 -7.91 16.25 4.63
C ALA A 434 -8.82 15.07 4.99
N SER A 435 -9.69 14.69 4.04
CA SER A 435 -10.67 13.59 4.17
C SER A 435 -10.66 12.66 2.95
N ASP A 436 -11.37 11.53 3.03
CA ASP A 436 -11.56 10.57 1.93
C ASP A 436 -10.25 10.14 1.22
N PRO A 437 -9.21 9.68 1.90
CA PRO A 437 -7.97 9.30 1.22
C PRO A 437 -8.16 8.09 0.31
N ALA A 438 -7.45 8.10 -0.81
CA ALA A 438 -7.25 6.90 -1.63
C ALA A 438 -5.79 6.78 -2.04
N TRP A 439 -5.21 5.64 -1.72
CA TRP A 439 -3.82 5.32 -2.04
C TRP A 439 -3.71 4.85 -3.48
N SER A 440 -2.67 5.27 -4.17
CA SER A 440 -2.40 4.86 -5.54
C SER A 440 -1.79 3.46 -5.61
N PRO A 441 -1.82 2.80 -6.77
CA PRO A 441 -0.84 1.78 -7.12
C PRO A 441 0.59 2.33 -7.09
N LEU A 442 1.60 1.47 -7.26
CA LEU A 442 2.98 1.90 -7.53
C LEU A 442 3.00 2.71 -8.84
N ILE A 443 3.83 3.74 -8.87
CA ILE A 443 4.00 4.56 -10.08
C ILE A 443 4.87 3.77 -11.06
N PRO A 444 4.42 3.55 -12.32
CA PRO A 444 5.17 2.79 -13.31
C PRO A 444 6.47 3.47 -13.74
#